data_c0b3ac664112a456e4cb96bc3a82b5a8
#
_entry.id   c0b3ac664112a456e4cb96bc3a82b5a8
#
_cell.length_a   1.000
_cell.length_b   1.000
_cell.length_c   1.000
_cell.angle_alpha   90.00
_cell.angle_beta   90.00
_cell.angle_gamma   90.00
#
_symmetry.space_group_name_H-M   'P 1'
#
loop_
_entity.id
_entity.type
_entity.pdbx_description
1 polymer ?
#
loop_
_entity_poly.entity_id
_entity_poly.type
_entity_poly.pdbx_seq_one_letter_code
_entity_poly.pdbx_strand_id
1 'polypeptide(L)'
;MADFSFDRHAFWAGFRDIVPLAVPGIPFGFVLGVVIAESGLDRFVAWLSSPLVLAGASQLAAIELLAESAGAAVVLVTVAFINSRHLMYSAVLRPTFSNFPNWFKIIGPYLLIDQAFALAITQPDDTDDRARMWHFLGSGALVWLVWMVSTGMGVVVGDITKPEWQLGFAVPLLFGGLMIISITNRAGIVAAVVGAVVAVL
;
A
#
# COMPACT_ATOMS: atom_id res chain seq x y z
N MET A 1 -30.80 12.12 10.06
CA MET A 1 -29.79 11.56 9.13
C MET A 1 -28.53 12.40 9.31
N ALA A 2 -27.39 11.79 9.64
CA ALA A 2 -26.15 12.56 9.71
C ALA A 2 -25.82 13.14 8.34
N ASP A 3 -25.39 14.40 8.30
CA ASP A 3 -24.99 15.08 7.06
C ASP A 3 -23.55 14.67 6.71
N PHE A 4 -23.38 13.90 5.64
CA PHE A 4 -22.08 13.49 5.09
C PHE A 4 -21.72 14.25 3.81
N SER A 5 -22.26 15.45 3.62
CA SER A 5 -21.89 16.33 2.52
C SER A 5 -20.36 16.57 2.50
N PHE A 6 -19.83 16.94 1.32
CA PHE A 6 -18.39 17.10 1.14
C PHE A 6 -17.80 18.12 2.13
N ASP A 7 -16.81 17.67 2.90
CA ASP A 7 -16.02 18.50 3.79
C ASP A 7 -14.64 18.75 3.18
N ARG A 8 -14.53 19.88 2.48
CA ARG A 8 -13.28 20.27 1.81
C ARG A 8 -12.11 20.43 2.80
N HIS A 9 -12.39 20.96 3.99
CA HIS A 9 -11.34 21.22 4.96
C HIS A 9 -10.78 19.90 5.50
N ALA A 10 -11.64 18.99 5.92
CA ALA A 10 -11.25 17.68 6.40
C ALA A 10 -10.53 16.84 5.32
N PHE A 11 -11.02 16.87 4.07
CA PHE A 11 -10.39 16.18 2.96
C PHE A 11 -8.95 16.65 2.73
N TRP A 12 -8.73 17.97 2.64
CA TRP A 12 -7.39 18.50 2.43
C TRP A 12 -6.48 18.38 3.66
N ALA A 13 -7.06 18.35 4.88
CA ALA A 13 -6.31 18.02 6.08
C ALA A 13 -5.76 16.59 5.98
N GLY A 14 -6.61 15.59 5.71
CA GLY A 14 -6.17 14.20 5.53
C GLY A 14 -5.13 14.02 4.42
N PHE A 15 -5.31 14.74 3.31
CA PHE A 15 -4.36 14.76 2.20
C PHE A 15 -2.97 15.29 2.61
N ARG A 16 -2.88 16.26 3.52
CA ARG A 16 -1.63 16.80 4.03
C ARG A 16 -1.01 15.93 5.12
N ASP A 17 -1.84 15.46 6.04
CA ASP A 17 -1.39 14.72 7.22
C ASP A 17 -0.80 13.36 6.86
N ILE A 18 -1.22 12.77 5.74
CA ILE A 18 -0.67 11.50 5.24
C ILE A 18 0.69 11.65 4.53
N VAL A 19 1.11 12.87 4.15
CA VAL A 19 2.35 13.10 3.38
C VAL A 19 3.56 12.38 3.97
N PRO A 20 3.85 12.48 5.28
CA PRO A 20 5.01 11.81 5.87
C PRO A 20 4.99 10.29 5.71
N LEU A 21 3.79 9.69 5.72
CA LEU A 21 3.60 8.24 5.55
C LEU A 21 3.57 7.82 4.08
N ALA A 22 3.24 8.74 3.17
CA ALA A 22 3.19 8.47 1.73
C ALA A 22 4.58 8.56 1.07
N VAL A 23 5.46 9.44 1.56
CA VAL A 23 6.80 9.67 0.98
C VAL A 23 7.63 8.38 0.83
N PRO A 24 7.73 7.48 1.83
CA PRO A 24 8.43 6.21 1.67
C PRO A 24 7.84 5.29 0.58
N GLY A 25 6.58 5.49 0.24
CA GLY A 25 5.92 4.76 -0.85
C GLY A 25 6.44 5.13 -2.24
N ILE A 26 7.01 6.33 -2.42
CA ILE A 26 7.52 6.81 -3.72
C ILE A 26 8.64 5.91 -4.26
N PRO A 27 9.77 5.72 -3.55
CA PRO A 27 10.84 4.86 -4.04
C PRO A 27 10.38 3.40 -4.18
N PHE A 28 9.51 2.92 -3.28
CA PHE A 28 8.99 1.57 -3.40
C PHE A 28 8.12 1.39 -4.64
N GLY A 29 7.17 2.29 -4.90
CA GLY A 29 6.35 2.26 -6.10
C GLY A 29 7.18 2.37 -7.39
N PHE A 30 8.20 3.24 -7.39
CA PHE A 30 9.12 3.36 -8.52
C PHE A 30 9.85 2.05 -8.81
N VAL A 31 10.43 1.41 -7.79
CA VAL A 31 11.13 0.13 -7.96
C VAL A 31 10.17 -0.97 -8.42
N LEU A 32 8.96 -1.03 -7.87
CA LEU A 32 7.94 -1.97 -8.37
C LEU A 32 7.62 -1.75 -9.85
N GLY A 33 7.53 -0.48 -10.29
CA GLY A 33 7.35 -0.16 -11.70
C GLY A 33 8.49 -0.67 -12.58
N VAL A 34 9.74 -0.57 -12.11
CA VAL A 34 10.90 -1.14 -12.81
C VAL A 34 10.80 -2.68 -12.87
N VAL A 35 10.44 -3.33 -11.75
CA VAL A 35 10.22 -4.79 -11.72
C VAL A 35 9.14 -5.20 -12.72
N ILE A 36 8.05 -4.46 -12.82
CA ILE A 36 7.02 -4.69 -13.84
C ILE A 36 7.62 -4.61 -15.25
N ALA A 37 8.43 -3.60 -15.53
CA ALA A 37 9.05 -3.43 -16.85
C ALA A 37 10.02 -4.57 -17.21
N GLU A 38 10.72 -5.13 -16.23
CA GLU A 38 11.70 -6.21 -16.38
C GLU A 38 11.09 -7.61 -16.31
N SER A 39 9.84 -7.75 -15.85
CA SER A 39 9.19 -9.05 -15.59
C SER A 39 8.90 -9.91 -16.83
N GLY A 40 8.99 -9.34 -18.03
CA GLY A 40 8.58 -10.01 -19.28
C GLY A 40 7.07 -10.08 -19.50
N LEU A 41 6.26 -9.61 -18.57
CA LEU A 41 4.81 -9.50 -18.70
C LEU A 41 4.44 -8.29 -19.57
N ASP A 42 3.21 -8.27 -20.13
CA ASP A 42 2.69 -7.05 -20.76
C ASP A 42 2.67 -5.91 -19.72
N ARG A 43 3.47 -4.87 -19.96
CA ARG A 43 3.73 -3.79 -19.00
C ARG A 43 2.48 -3.01 -18.63
N PHE A 44 1.64 -2.74 -19.62
CA PHE A 44 0.42 -1.98 -19.37
C PHE A 44 -0.57 -2.80 -18.54
N VAL A 45 -0.75 -4.06 -18.89
CA VAL A 45 -1.62 -4.99 -18.15
C VAL A 45 -1.09 -5.20 -16.72
N ALA A 46 0.23 -5.40 -16.58
CA ALA A 46 0.86 -5.56 -15.27
C ALA A 46 0.75 -4.28 -14.42
N TRP A 47 0.94 -3.09 -15.02
CA TRP A 47 0.75 -1.81 -14.32
C TRP A 47 -0.71 -1.57 -13.94
N LEU A 48 -1.69 -2.01 -14.73
CA LEU A 48 -3.11 -1.93 -14.37
C LEU A 48 -3.46 -2.68 -13.08
N SER A 49 -2.60 -3.59 -12.60
CA SER A 49 -2.75 -4.17 -11.27
C SER A 49 -2.60 -3.12 -10.15
N SER A 50 -1.88 -2.01 -10.38
CA SER A 50 -1.67 -0.95 -9.37
C SER A 50 -2.97 -0.26 -8.93
N PRO A 51 -3.86 0.20 -9.83
CA PRO A 51 -5.17 0.69 -9.42
C PRO A 51 -6.12 -0.39 -8.90
N LEU A 52 -5.88 -1.67 -9.18
CA LEU A 52 -6.78 -2.75 -8.73
C LEU A 52 -6.40 -3.29 -7.35
N VAL A 53 -5.10 -3.39 -7.08
CA VAL A 53 -4.56 -4.05 -5.89
C VAL A 53 -3.81 -3.04 -5.02
N LEU A 54 -4.25 -1.96 -4.67
CA LEU A 54 -3.55 -0.91 -3.87
C LEU A 54 -2.84 -1.48 -2.61
N ALA A 55 -1.92 -2.42 -2.84
CA ALA A 55 -1.18 -3.16 -1.81
C ALA A 55 0.19 -3.60 -2.36
N GLY A 56 1.21 -2.77 -2.18
CA GLY A 56 2.51 -2.91 -2.83
C GLY A 56 3.19 -4.27 -2.65
N ALA A 57 3.21 -4.81 -1.43
CA ALA A 57 3.87 -6.09 -1.16
C ALA A 57 3.17 -7.26 -1.88
N SER A 58 1.84 -7.31 -1.89
CA SER A 58 1.11 -8.37 -2.58
C SER A 58 1.15 -8.20 -4.10
N GLN A 59 1.22 -6.95 -4.60
CA GLN A 59 1.40 -6.67 -6.01
C GLN A 59 2.78 -7.13 -6.49
N LEU A 60 3.84 -6.82 -5.73
CA LEU A 60 5.19 -7.29 -6.04
C LEU A 60 5.25 -8.81 -6.11
N ALA A 61 4.77 -9.50 -5.07
CA ALA A 61 4.73 -10.96 -5.05
C ALA A 61 3.92 -11.56 -6.21
N ALA A 62 2.80 -10.94 -6.59
CA ALA A 62 2.02 -11.37 -7.74
C ALA A 62 2.79 -11.24 -9.06
N ILE A 63 3.48 -10.11 -9.28
CA ILE A 63 4.27 -9.86 -10.48
C ILE A 63 5.44 -10.86 -10.59
N GLU A 64 6.16 -11.09 -9.51
CA GLU A 64 7.28 -12.05 -9.46
C GLU A 64 6.80 -13.47 -9.75
N LEU A 65 5.75 -13.94 -9.07
CA LEU A 65 5.18 -15.27 -9.29
C LEU A 65 4.67 -15.46 -10.73
N LEU A 66 4.02 -14.44 -11.30
CA LEU A 66 3.54 -14.49 -12.69
C LEU A 66 4.71 -14.50 -13.69
N ALA A 67 5.77 -13.75 -13.43
CA ALA A 67 6.99 -13.76 -14.24
C ALA A 67 7.67 -15.13 -14.24
N GLU A 68 7.61 -15.85 -13.13
CA GLU A 68 8.09 -17.24 -12.98
C GLU A 68 7.08 -18.28 -13.50
N SER A 69 5.99 -17.85 -14.13
CA SER A 69 4.95 -18.73 -14.66
C SER A 69 4.25 -19.59 -13.59
N ALA A 70 4.16 -19.10 -12.35
CA ALA A 70 3.43 -19.78 -11.29
C ALA A 70 1.94 -19.90 -11.63
N GLY A 71 1.33 -20.99 -11.19
CA GLY A 71 -0.10 -21.22 -11.40
C GLY A 71 -0.97 -20.19 -10.69
N ALA A 72 -2.09 -19.81 -11.31
CA ALA A 72 -3.01 -18.78 -10.78
C ALA A 72 -3.44 -19.03 -9.33
N ALA A 73 -3.63 -20.28 -8.92
CA ALA A 73 -3.98 -20.64 -7.54
C ALA A 73 -2.89 -20.21 -6.54
N VAL A 74 -1.62 -20.39 -6.88
CA VAL A 74 -0.49 -19.99 -6.03
C VAL A 74 -0.48 -18.47 -5.89
N VAL A 75 -0.62 -17.74 -6.99
CA VAL A 75 -0.67 -16.26 -6.97
C VAL A 75 -1.83 -15.78 -6.10
N LEU A 76 -3.03 -16.30 -6.29
CA LEU A 76 -4.21 -15.89 -5.53
C LEU A 76 -4.08 -16.17 -4.03
N VAL A 77 -3.59 -17.36 -3.66
CA VAL A 77 -3.38 -17.73 -2.25
C VAL A 77 -2.32 -16.82 -1.61
N THR A 78 -1.21 -16.58 -2.29
CA THR A 78 -0.15 -15.69 -1.80
C THR A 78 -0.65 -14.26 -1.59
N VAL A 79 -1.35 -13.69 -2.58
CA VAL A 79 -1.94 -12.35 -2.48
C VAL A 79 -2.97 -12.28 -1.35
N ALA A 80 -3.85 -13.28 -1.22
CA ALA A 80 -4.85 -13.34 -0.15
C ALA A 80 -4.18 -13.43 1.24
N PHE A 81 -3.13 -14.22 1.37
CA PHE A 81 -2.38 -14.36 2.62
C PHE A 81 -1.70 -13.04 3.02
N ILE A 82 -0.96 -12.40 2.10
CA ILE A 82 -0.30 -11.10 2.35
C ILE A 82 -1.34 -10.04 2.73
N ASN A 83 -2.48 -10.01 2.05
CA ASN A 83 -3.54 -9.02 2.27
C ASN A 83 -4.47 -9.36 3.45
N SER A 84 -4.30 -10.51 4.12
CA SER A 84 -5.10 -10.88 5.30
C SER A 84 -5.04 -9.82 6.43
N ARG A 85 -3.97 -9.03 6.49
CA ARG A 85 -3.84 -7.88 7.39
C ARG A 85 -4.98 -6.85 7.27
N HIS A 86 -5.57 -6.69 6.08
CA HIS A 86 -6.70 -5.77 5.88
C HIS A 86 -7.96 -6.22 6.64
N LEU A 87 -8.11 -7.53 6.95
CA LEU A 87 -9.18 -8.01 7.83
C LEU A 87 -9.02 -7.45 9.25
N MET A 88 -7.80 -7.42 9.76
CA MET A 88 -7.48 -6.82 11.05
C MET A 88 -7.77 -5.32 11.05
N TYR A 89 -7.31 -4.59 10.02
CA TYR A 89 -7.58 -3.15 9.89
C TYR A 89 -9.07 -2.86 9.85
N SER A 90 -9.81 -3.64 9.06
CA SER A 90 -11.28 -3.52 8.98
C SER A 90 -11.96 -3.79 10.31
N ALA A 91 -11.49 -4.78 11.07
CA ALA A 91 -12.04 -5.09 12.38
C ALA A 91 -11.83 -3.94 13.39
N VAL A 92 -10.63 -3.34 13.39
CA VAL A 92 -10.28 -2.20 14.28
C VAL A 92 -11.10 -0.96 13.93
N LEU A 93 -11.26 -0.63 12.64
CA LEU A 93 -11.97 0.58 12.20
C LEU A 93 -13.49 0.40 12.08
N ARG A 94 -14.01 -0.83 12.19
CA ARG A 94 -15.44 -1.11 12.08
C ARG A 94 -16.32 -0.27 12.99
N PRO A 95 -16.01 -0.08 14.30
CA PRO A 95 -16.84 0.73 15.18
C PRO A 95 -17.03 2.16 14.63
N THR A 96 -15.96 2.77 14.14
CA THR A 96 -15.95 4.12 13.59
C THR A 96 -16.66 4.19 12.23
N PHE A 97 -16.34 3.26 11.32
CA PHE A 97 -16.83 3.29 9.94
C PHE A 97 -18.24 2.75 9.76
N SER A 98 -18.82 2.09 10.78
CA SER A 98 -20.19 1.56 10.72
C SER A 98 -21.23 2.67 10.52
N ASN A 99 -20.97 3.88 11.03
CA ASN A 99 -21.86 5.03 10.95
C ASN A 99 -21.83 5.74 9.59
N PHE A 100 -20.81 5.46 8.77
CA PHE A 100 -20.62 6.13 7.50
C PHE A 100 -21.61 5.65 6.43
N PRO A 101 -21.88 6.47 5.41
CA PRO A 101 -22.88 6.15 4.39
C PRO A 101 -22.50 4.90 3.58
N ASN A 102 -23.49 4.25 2.98
CA ASN A 102 -23.30 2.97 2.30
C ASN A 102 -22.29 3.04 1.13
N TRP A 103 -22.22 4.16 0.43
CA TRP A 103 -21.21 4.31 -0.64
C TRP A 103 -19.78 4.25 -0.10
N PHE A 104 -19.54 4.78 1.10
CA PHE A 104 -18.23 4.69 1.74
C PHE A 104 -17.84 3.25 2.05
N LYS A 105 -18.80 2.39 2.37
CA LYS A 105 -18.56 0.96 2.66
C LYS A 105 -18.01 0.18 1.46
N ILE A 106 -18.06 0.77 0.26
CA ILE A 106 -17.46 0.23 -0.96
C ILE A 106 -16.09 0.86 -1.22
N ILE A 107 -15.99 2.19 -1.17
CA ILE A 107 -14.76 2.92 -1.49
C ILE A 107 -13.76 2.91 -0.33
N GLY A 108 -14.24 3.02 0.90
CA GLY A 108 -13.38 3.08 2.09
C GLY A 108 -12.46 1.85 2.24
N PRO A 109 -12.98 0.62 2.15
CA PRO A 109 -12.14 -0.59 2.22
C PRO A 109 -11.09 -0.67 1.11
N TYR A 110 -11.37 -0.16 -0.08
CA TYR A 110 -10.41 -0.10 -1.17
C TYR A 110 -9.22 0.82 -0.84
N LEU A 111 -9.45 1.93 -0.15
CA LEU A 111 -8.42 2.86 0.29
C LEU A 111 -7.80 2.49 1.65
N LEU A 112 -8.24 1.38 2.26
CA LEU A 112 -7.75 0.94 3.57
C LEU A 112 -6.43 0.19 3.40
N ILE A 113 -5.36 0.95 3.35
CA ILE A 113 -3.97 0.48 3.27
C ILE A 113 -3.22 0.83 4.55
N ASP A 114 -2.00 0.33 4.71
CA ASP A 114 -1.19 0.48 5.93
C ASP A 114 -1.08 1.94 6.40
N GLN A 115 -0.77 2.86 5.50
CA GLN A 115 -0.60 4.28 5.81
C GLN A 115 -1.92 4.94 6.22
N ALA A 116 -2.99 4.66 5.46
CA ALA A 116 -4.32 5.20 5.75
C ALA A 116 -4.86 4.67 7.08
N PHE A 117 -4.63 3.37 7.38
CA PHE A 117 -4.95 2.78 8.66
C PHE A 117 -4.18 3.45 9.80
N ALA A 118 -2.84 3.56 9.66
CA ALA A 118 -1.99 4.18 10.68
C ALA A 118 -2.43 5.61 11.02
N LEU A 119 -2.80 6.40 10.01
CA LEU A 119 -3.31 7.76 10.24
C LEU A 119 -4.73 7.74 10.84
N ALA A 120 -5.60 6.84 10.38
CA ALA A 120 -6.99 6.77 10.84
C ALA A 120 -7.10 6.47 12.35
N ILE A 121 -6.23 5.60 12.89
CA ILE A 121 -6.24 5.26 14.31
C ILE A 121 -5.67 6.36 15.22
N THR A 122 -5.04 7.40 14.66
CA THR A 122 -4.53 8.54 15.44
C THR A 122 -5.54 9.68 15.55
N GLN A 123 -6.68 9.58 14.87
CA GLN A 123 -7.72 10.60 14.95
C GLN A 123 -8.32 10.65 16.36
N PRO A 124 -8.49 11.85 16.95
CA PRO A 124 -9.12 12.00 18.27
C PRO A 124 -10.54 11.41 18.30
N ASP A 125 -10.94 10.82 19.43
CA ASP A 125 -12.24 10.16 19.57
C ASP A 125 -13.43 11.10 19.41
N ASP A 126 -13.26 12.38 19.73
CA ASP A 126 -14.26 13.44 19.64
C ASP A 126 -14.39 14.05 18.23
N THR A 127 -13.62 13.55 17.25
CA THR A 127 -13.73 14.00 15.87
C THR A 127 -15.11 13.65 15.28
N ASP A 128 -15.77 14.61 14.69
CA ASP A 128 -17.04 14.41 13.99
C ASP A 128 -16.96 13.37 12.88
N ASP A 129 -17.95 12.48 12.77
CA ASP A 129 -17.98 11.37 11.81
C ASP A 129 -17.80 11.82 10.36
N ARG A 130 -18.38 12.95 9.98
CA ARG A 130 -18.24 13.54 8.64
C ARG A 130 -16.79 13.97 8.39
N ALA A 131 -16.20 14.72 9.32
CA ALA A 131 -14.82 15.18 9.20
C ALA A 131 -13.85 13.99 9.14
N ARG A 132 -14.06 12.98 9.98
CA ARG A 132 -13.27 11.73 10.01
C ARG A 132 -13.33 10.98 8.68
N MET A 133 -14.52 10.86 8.11
CA MET A 133 -14.72 10.18 6.82
C MET A 133 -13.98 10.91 5.69
N TRP A 134 -14.12 12.23 5.59
CA TRP A 134 -13.47 12.99 4.53
C TRP A 134 -11.96 13.09 4.71
N HIS A 135 -11.48 13.15 5.95
CA HIS A 135 -10.05 13.06 6.27
C HIS A 135 -9.47 11.72 5.80
N PHE A 136 -10.13 10.59 6.08
CA PHE A 136 -9.70 9.28 5.60
C PHE A 136 -9.68 9.19 4.07
N LEU A 137 -10.70 9.71 3.40
CA LEU A 137 -10.76 9.73 1.93
C LEU A 137 -9.65 10.61 1.32
N GLY A 138 -9.36 11.75 1.93
CA GLY A 138 -8.27 12.62 1.51
C GLY A 138 -6.90 11.94 1.65
N SER A 139 -6.68 11.25 2.77
CA SER A 139 -5.44 10.50 3.01
C SER A 139 -5.26 9.36 2.02
N GLY A 140 -6.30 8.56 1.80
CA GLY A 140 -6.28 7.47 0.82
C GLY A 140 -6.08 7.95 -0.61
N ALA A 141 -6.68 9.09 -0.98
CA ALA A 141 -6.54 9.68 -2.31
C ALA A 141 -5.09 10.09 -2.62
N LEU A 142 -4.36 10.69 -1.67
CA LEU A 142 -2.95 11.01 -1.87
C LEU A 142 -2.10 9.75 -2.05
N VAL A 143 -2.26 8.76 -1.17
CA VAL A 143 -1.46 7.53 -1.28
C VAL A 143 -1.75 6.81 -2.59
N TRP A 144 -3.02 6.76 -3.02
CA TRP A 144 -3.40 6.22 -4.32
C TRP A 144 -2.70 6.96 -5.46
N LEU A 145 -2.73 8.30 -5.45
CA LEU A 145 -2.07 9.12 -6.48
C LEU A 145 -0.56 8.88 -6.50
N VAL A 146 0.09 8.92 -5.35
CA VAL A 146 1.52 8.65 -5.21
C VAL A 146 1.87 7.27 -5.77
N TRP A 147 1.07 6.26 -5.44
CA TRP A 147 1.27 4.89 -5.92
C TRP A 147 1.16 4.79 -7.43
N MET A 148 0.12 5.37 -8.04
CA MET A 148 -0.07 5.36 -9.49
C MET A 148 1.07 6.07 -10.23
N VAL A 149 1.45 7.25 -9.75
CA VAL A 149 2.50 8.05 -10.39
C VAL A 149 3.86 7.37 -10.24
N SER A 150 4.21 6.92 -9.05
CA SER A 150 5.53 6.31 -8.81
C SER A 150 5.70 4.98 -9.56
N THR A 151 4.70 4.11 -9.54
CA THR A 151 4.75 2.84 -10.30
C THR A 151 4.75 3.10 -11.81
N GLY A 152 3.94 4.05 -12.30
CA GLY A 152 3.93 4.43 -13.70
C GLY A 152 5.27 5.00 -14.17
N MET A 153 5.90 5.87 -13.38
CA MET A 153 7.25 6.37 -13.65
C MET A 153 8.27 5.24 -13.68
N GLY A 154 8.20 4.30 -12.75
CA GLY A 154 9.08 3.13 -12.73
C GLY A 154 8.93 2.26 -13.98
N VAL A 155 7.72 2.03 -14.47
CA VAL A 155 7.47 1.28 -15.73
C VAL A 155 8.09 1.99 -16.92
N VAL A 156 7.94 3.32 -17.03
CA VAL A 156 8.50 4.09 -18.14
C VAL A 156 10.03 4.11 -18.08
N VAL A 157 10.61 4.30 -16.90
CA VAL A 157 12.07 4.36 -16.73
C VAL A 157 12.70 2.98 -16.87
N GLY A 158 12.01 1.91 -16.47
CA GLY A 158 12.47 0.54 -16.62
C GLY A 158 12.87 0.15 -18.05
N ASP A 159 12.34 0.84 -19.07
CA ASP A 159 12.75 0.67 -20.46
C ASP A 159 14.17 1.19 -20.77
N ILE A 160 14.65 2.12 -19.97
CA ILE A 160 15.92 2.81 -20.18
C ILE A 160 17.01 2.18 -19.29
N THR A 161 16.59 1.36 -18.32
CA THR A 161 17.52 0.75 -17.38
C THR A 161 18.34 -0.35 -18.07
N LYS A 162 19.63 -0.36 -17.78
CA LYS A 162 20.51 -1.40 -18.28
C LYS A 162 20.56 -2.55 -17.26
N PRO A 163 20.63 -3.81 -17.70
CA PRO A 163 20.75 -4.97 -16.81
C PRO A 163 21.90 -4.85 -15.80
N GLU A 164 22.95 -4.10 -16.17
CA GLU A 164 24.13 -3.84 -15.35
C GLU A 164 23.81 -3.04 -14.07
N TRP A 165 22.71 -2.31 -14.04
CA TRP A 165 22.29 -1.50 -12.88
C TRP A 165 21.69 -2.33 -11.77
N GLN A 166 21.40 -3.60 -12.01
CA GLN A 166 20.88 -4.56 -11.03
C GLN A 166 19.77 -3.97 -10.14
N LEU A 167 18.82 -3.25 -10.74
CA LEU A 167 17.77 -2.54 -10.00
C LEU A 167 16.86 -3.51 -9.20
N GLY A 168 16.80 -4.78 -9.56
CA GLY A 168 16.17 -5.82 -8.76
C GLY A 168 16.73 -5.90 -7.33
N PHE A 169 18.00 -5.52 -7.12
CA PHE A 169 18.60 -5.46 -5.79
C PHE A 169 18.07 -4.25 -4.95
N ALA A 170 17.48 -3.26 -5.60
CA ALA A 170 16.91 -2.11 -4.89
C ALA A 170 15.70 -2.52 -4.02
N VAL A 171 14.94 -3.55 -4.40
CA VAL A 171 13.80 -4.06 -3.62
C VAL A 171 14.25 -4.57 -2.23
N PRO A 172 15.18 -5.54 -2.12
CA PRO A 172 15.69 -5.99 -0.84
C PRO A 172 16.29 -4.87 0.01
N LEU A 173 17.01 -3.91 -0.61
CA LEU A 173 17.57 -2.76 0.09
C LEU A 173 16.50 -1.84 0.67
N LEU A 174 15.45 -1.54 -0.09
CA LEU A 174 14.35 -0.71 0.38
C LEU A 174 13.60 -1.38 1.54
N PHE A 175 13.26 -2.66 1.40
CA PHE A 175 12.59 -3.38 2.48
C PHE A 175 13.49 -3.54 3.71
N GLY A 176 14.78 -3.81 3.53
CA GLY A 176 15.75 -3.84 4.63
C GLY A 176 15.84 -2.49 5.35
N GLY A 177 15.90 -1.39 4.60
CA GLY A 177 15.89 -0.05 5.16
C GLY A 177 14.60 0.28 5.92
N LEU A 178 13.44 -0.03 5.36
CA LEU A 178 12.14 0.16 6.02
C LEU A 178 12.01 -0.71 7.28
N MET A 179 12.50 -1.94 7.23
CA MET A 179 12.52 -2.83 8.38
C MET A 179 13.36 -2.24 9.51
N ILE A 180 14.57 -1.74 9.23
CA ILE A 180 15.46 -1.14 10.23
C ILE A 180 14.79 0.07 10.89
N ILE A 181 14.16 0.94 10.11
CA ILE A 181 13.45 2.13 10.63
C ILE A 181 12.24 1.72 11.49
N SER A 182 11.60 0.60 11.17
CA SER A 182 10.42 0.10 11.89
C SER A 182 10.75 -0.58 13.22
N ILE A 183 12.02 -0.91 13.48
CA ILE A 183 12.46 -1.53 14.73
C ILE A 183 12.55 -0.47 15.83
N THR A 184 11.47 -0.32 16.60
CA THR A 184 11.39 0.64 17.71
C THR A 184 11.44 -0.02 19.09
N ASN A 185 11.34 -1.36 19.15
CA ASN A 185 11.29 -2.12 20.40
C ASN A 185 11.88 -3.53 20.25
N ARG A 186 12.02 -4.26 21.37
CA ARG A 186 12.59 -5.61 21.39
C ARG A 186 11.76 -6.62 20.58
N ALA A 187 10.45 -6.48 20.57
CA ALA A 187 9.57 -7.36 19.79
C ALA A 187 9.81 -7.19 18.29
N GLY A 188 10.05 -5.95 17.82
CA GLY A 188 10.45 -5.66 16.44
C GLY A 188 11.76 -6.32 16.05
N ILE A 189 12.77 -6.33 16.95
CA ILE A 189 14.04 -7.03 16.71
C ILE A 189 13.79 -8.54 16.53
N VAL A 190 13.04 -9.15 17.44
CA VAL A 190 12.72 -10.59 17.37
C VAL A 190 11.98 -10.91 16.07
N ALA A 191 10.97 -10.12 15.71
CA ALA A 191 10.23 -10.31 14.47
C ALA A 191 11.13 -10.21 13.22
N ALA A 192 12.05 -9.23 13.19
CA ALA A 192 13.00 -9.05 12.10
C ALA A 192 13.97 -10.25 11.98
N VAL A 193 14.52 -10.73 13.10
CA VAL A 193 15.44 -11.88 13.13
C VAL A 193 14.71 -13.15 12.70
N VAL A 194 13.52 -13.42 13.25
CA VAL A 194 12.72 -14.59 12.86
C VAL A 194 12.35 -14.54 11.36
N GLY A 195 11.91 -13.37 10.87
CA GLY A 195 11.61 -13.19 9.46
C GLY A 195 12.84 -13.42 8.56
N ALA A 196 14.01 -12.92 8.94
CA ALA A 196 15.25 -13.12 8.20
C ALA A 196 15.67 -14.62 8.18
N VAL A 197 15.55 -15.31 9.31
CA VAL A 197 15.87 -16.76 9.40
C VAL A 197 14.92 -17.57 8.52
N VAL A 198 13.61 -17.30 8.58
CA VAL A 198 12.60 -18.01 7.76
C VAL A 198 12.78 -17.74 6.26
N ALA A 199 13.25 -16.55 5.88
CA ALA A 199 13.47 -16.22 4.48
C ALA A 199 14.71 -16.89 3.87
N VAL A 200 15.64 -17.41 4.69
CA VAL A 200 16.88 -18.08 4.24
C VAL A 200 16.74 -19.61 4.23
N LEU A 201 15.74 -20.16 4.94
CA LEU A 201 15.46 -21.60 5.00
C LEU A 201 14.54 -22.04 3.85
#